data_27501cb8a1f62d1834cdbc1e74bd310a
#
_entry.id   27501cb8a1f62d1834cdbc1e74bd310a
#
_cell.length_a   1.000
_cell.length_b   1.000
_cell.length_c   1.000
_cell.angle_alpha   90.00
_cell.angle_beta   90.00
_cell.angle_gamma   90.00
#
_symmetry.space_group_name_H-M   'P 1'
#
loop_
_entity.id
_entity.type
_entity.pdbx_description
1 polymer ?
#
loop_
_entity_poly.entity_id
_entity_poly.type
_entity_poly.pdbx_seq_one_letter_code
_entity_poly.pdbx_strand_id
1 'polypeptide(L)'
;MALRARYIEGEHLLPRHMTERDKGAVYFRSTDMRRTIQSLEELVTGLLEPYTDRDSTLVPEIYVRNASEEDLVPLPNACHRLKTLFNKFAAQAIRLYNPLLEQFDADIAPHNNGSPARLDSHPRLSGLIDTVRSADAHGIPTPAIFHDEFAKDLMERAVLHEWFGGYASPSETERLQFQRLALGGFVGTLYGAFARRVLYGPNEPLRLGVFLGHDATIVGLLHILEVFNYKWPAFAASVSFELFHDTKAKGTCDAQHMLGHYVRCRYGDETLRLPGCATQGAHYPGHPELCTLDAFRAIVVDRLRHPEGMPAQEECAS
;
A
#
# COMPACT_ATOMS: atom_id res chain seq x y z
N MET A 1 -13.27 8.11 11.26
CA MET A 1 -14.24 7.46 12.21
C MET A 1 -14.04 5.95 12.32
N ALA A 2 -13.94 5.18 11.23
CA ALA A 2 -13.77 3.72 11.31
C ALA A 2 -12.53 3.26 12.11
N LEU A 3 -11.37 3.90 11.92
CA LEU A 3 -10.14 3.56 12.67
C LEU A 3 -10.28 3.86 14.15
N ARG A 4 -10.89 4.99 14.54
CA ARG A 4 -11.16 5.31 15.95
C ARG A 4 -12.08 4.29 16.59
N ALA A 5 -13.21 3.99 15.95
CA ALA A 5 -14.15 3.00 16.44
C ALA A 5 -13.51 1.63 16.64
N ARG A 6 -12.60 1.25 15.73
CA ARG A 6 -11.89 -0.04 15.82
C ARG A 6 -10.79 -0.03 16.88
N TYR A 7 -9.83 0.88 16.80
CA TYR A 7 -8.59 0.79 17.57
C TYR A 7 -8.59 1.55 18.89
N ILE A 8 -9.50 2.47 19.10
CA ILE A 8 -9.64 3.20 20.37
C ILE A 8 -10.84 2.70 21.16
N GLU A 9 -12.01 2.64 20.52
CA GLU A 9 -13.27 2.32 21.22
C GLU A 9 -13.50 0.81 21.35
N GLY A 10 -13.12 0.03 20.33
CA GLY A 10 -13.28 -1.43 20.28
C GLY A 10 -12.10 -2.17 20.88
N GLU A 11 -10.94 -2.12 20.22
CA GLU A 11 -9.77 -2.91 20.60
C GLU A 11 -8.95 -2.30 21.76
N HIS A 12 -9.25 -1.07 22.16
CA HIS A 12 -8.53 -0.33 23.21
C HIS A 12 -7.00 -0.32 23.01
N LEU A 13 -6.55 -0.30 21.74
CA LEU A 13 -5.14 -0.28 21.37
C LEU A 13 -4.46 1.02 21.83
N LEU A 14 -5.19 2.13 21.73
CA LEU A 14 -4.77 3.45 22.21
C LEU A 14 -5.76 3.94 23.28
N PRO A 15 -5.31 4.80 24.22
CA PRO A 15 -6.20 5.43 25.18
C PRO A 15 -7.17 6.39 24.45
N ARG A 16 -8.35 6.62 25.04
CA ARG A 16 -9.35 7.56 24.51
C ARG A 16 -8.85 9.00 24.43
N HIS A 17 -8.04 9.38 25.42
CA HIS A 17 -7.40 10.70 25.53
C HIS A 17 -5.90 10.48 25.57
N MET A 18 -5.21 10.97 24.55
CA MET A 18 -3.77 10.87 24.44
C MET A 18 -3.10 12.12 25.03
N THR A 19 -2.01 11.91 25.72
CA THR A 19 -1.19 12.96 26.33
C THR A 19 0.22 12.91 25.73
N GLU A 20 1.08 13.88 26.06
CA GLU A 20 2.49 13.87 25.66
C GLU A 20 3.24 12.60 26.09
N ARG A 21 2.79 11.91 27.15
CA ARG A 21 3.36 10.63 27.58
C ARG A 21 3.10 9.50 26.59
N ASP A 22 2.03 9.62 25.82
CA ASP A 22 1.59 8.63 24.83
C ASP A 22 2.18 8.91 23.43
N LYS A 23 2.99 9.96 23.26
CA LYS A 23 3.55 10.38 21.98
C LYS A 23 4.27 9.24 21.25
N GLY A 24 5.03 8.43 21.98
CA GLY A 24 5.71 7.27 21.40
C GLY A 24 4.78 6.12 20.96
N ALA A 25 3.51 6.13 21.36
CA ALA A 25 2.56 5.08 20.99
C ALA A 25 2.03 5.21 19.56
N VAL A 26 2.19 6.35 18.92
CA VAL A 26 1.74 6.62 17.55
C VAL A 26 2.89 7.09 16.67
N TYR A 27 2.83 6.73 15.40
CA TYR A 27 3.74 7.21 14.37
C TYR A 27 2.94 7.53 13.11
N PHE A 28 3.04 8.78 12.66
CA PHE A 28 2.33 9.29 11.48
C PHE A 28 3.32 9.71 10.42
N ARG A 29 3.26 9.11 9.24
CA ARG A 29 4.14 9.43 8.12
C ARG A 29 3.37 9.60 6.83
N SER A 30 3.75 10.60 6.03
CA SER A 30 3.23 10.85 4.69
C SER A 30 4.35 10.95 3.68
N THR A 31 4.07 10.68 2.40
CA THR A 31 4.91 11.20 1.32
C THR A 31 4.88 12.73 1.36
N ASP A 32 5.97 13.38 0.89
CA ASP A 32 6.07 14.85 0.82
C ASP A 32 5.24 15.42 -0.35
N MET A 33 3.91 15.22 -0.24
CA MET A 33 2.92 15.76 -1.19
C MET A 33 1.77 16.39 -0.42
N ARG A 34 1.38 17.60 -0.82
CA ARG A 34 0.33 18.37 -0.14
C ARG A 34 -0.95 17.55 0.09
N ARG A 35 -1.42 16.83 -0.94
CA ARG A 35 -2.66 16.04 -0.87
C ARG A 35 -2.57 14.90 0.17
N THR A 36 -1.42 14.22 0.30
CA THR A 36 -1.23 13.13 1.26
C THR A 36 -1.06 13.68 2.68
N ILE A 37 -0.33 14.79 2.86
CA ILE A 37 -0.18 15.46 4.15
C ILE A 37 -1.56 15.90 4.66
N GLN A 38 -2.34 16.62 3.85
CA GLN A 38 -3.70 17.04 4.22
C GLN A 38 -4.62 15.86 4.56
N SER A 39 -4.54 14.77 3.79
CA SER A 39 -5.33 13.56 4.10
C SER A 39 -4.91 12.94 5.42
N LEU A 40 -3.62 12.99 5.79
CA LEU A 40 -3.15 12.50 7.07
C LEU A 40 -3.60 13.40 8.23
N GLU A 41 -3.57 14.72 8.05
CA GLU A 41 -4.06 15.68 9.03
C GLU A 41 -5.54 15.43 9.37
N GLU A 42 -6.39 15.25 8.37
CA GLU A 42 -7.81 14.92 8.54
C GLU A 42 -8.00 13.53 9.21
N LEU A 43 -7.18 12.54 8.83
CA LEU A 43 -7.25 11.21 9.44
C LEU A 43 -6.85 11.28 10.93
N VAL A 44 -5.78 11.98 11.26
CA VAL A 44 -5.29 12.16 12.64
C VAL A 44 -6.33 12.89 13.48
N THR A 45 -6.94 13.95 12.93
CA THR A 45 -8.02 14.67 13.58
C THR A 45 -9.18 13.72 13.92
N GLY A 46 -9.68 12.96 12.97
CA GLY A 46 -10.77 12.01 13.22
C GLY A 46 -10.40 10.80 14.09
N LEU A 47 -9.11 10.43 14.13
CA LEU A 47 -8.62 9.34 14.98
C LEU A 47 -8.50 9.78 16.44
N LEU A 48 -7.95 10.97 16.70
CA LEU A 48 -7.57 11.42 18.04
C LEU A 48 -8.60 12.38 18.69
N GLU A 49 -9.74 12.64 18.02
CA GLU A 49 -10.79 13.52 18.57
C GLU A 49 -11.27 13.09 19.98
N PRO A 50 -11.69 14.08 20.79
CA PRO A 50 -11.61 15.52 20.52
C PRO A 50 -10.41 16.19 21.19
N TYR A 51 -9.62 16.94 20.43
CA TYR A 51 -8.66 17.94 20.94
C TYR A 51 -9.36 19.05 21.80
N THR A 52 -10.66 18.99 21.96
CA THR A 52 -11.45 19.98 22.68
C THR A 52 -11.44 19.79 24.19
N ASP A 53 -10.96 18.63 24.67
CA ASP A 53 -10.76 18.48 26.12
C ASP A 53 -9.46 19.20 26.51
N ARG A 54 -9.57 20.16 27.42
CA ARG A 54 -8.46 21.04 27.85
C ARG A 54 -7.25 20.28 28.42
N ASP A 55 -7.39 18.97 28.64
CA ASP A 55 -6.36 18.09 29.17
C ASP A 55 -5.59 17.30 28.09
N SER A 56 -6.02 17.33 26.80
CA SER A 56 -5.27 16.71 25.71
C SER A 56 -4.14 17.64 25.26
N THR A 57 -2.90 17.29 25.62
CA THR A 57 -1.69 18.08 25.31
C THR A 57 -0.89 17.53 24.15
N LEU A 58 -1.29 16.36 23.57
CA LEU A 58 -0.57 15.77 22.47
C LEU A 58 -0.75 16.57 21.19
N VAL A 59 0.36 17.05 20.65
CA VAL A 59 0.44 17.58 19.28
C VAL A 59 1.03 16.47 18.41
N PRO A 60 0.24 15.85 17.52
CA PRO A 60 0.75 14.80 16.64
C PRO A 60 1.79 15.36 15.66
N GLU A 61 2.92 14.66 15.53
CA GLU A 61 3.94 14.97 14.55
C GLU A 61 3.72 14.15 13.30
N ILE A 62 3.73 14.80 12.13
CA ILE A 62 3.68 14.15 10.83
C ILE A 62 5.10 14.16 10.26
N TYR A 63 5.61 12.98 9.99
CA TYR A 63 6.93 12.79 9.39
C TYR A 63 6.81 12.70 7.87
N VAL A 64 7.75 13.34 7.20
CA VAL A 64 7.97 13.22 5.75
C VAL A 64 9.43 12.87 5.49
N ARG A 65 9.71 12.20 4.38
CA ARG A 65 11.09 11.92 3.96
C ARG A 65 11.43 12.71 2.71
N ASN A 66 12.74 12.97 2.53
CA ASN A 66 13.23 13.50 1.27
C ASN A 66 12.92 12.53 0.13
N ALA A 67 12.74 13.06 -1.09
CA ALA A 67 12.40 12.26 -2.26
C ALA A 67 13.40 11.11 -2.54
N SER A 68 14.67 11.27 -2.19
CA SER A 68 15.70 10.22 -2.36
C SER A 68 15.60 9.08 -1.33
N GLU A 69 14.89 9.29 -0.23
CA GLU A 69 14.72 8.34 0.87
C GLU A 69 13.29 7.82 0.99
N GLU A 70 12.40 8.30 0.13
CA GLU A 70 10.98 7.91 0.15
C GLU A 70 10.82 6.46 -0.33
N ASP A 71 10.09 5.67 0.44
CA ASP A 71 9.81 4.26 0.16
C ASP A 71 8.31 3.90 0.22
N LEU A 72 7.42 4.90 0.47
CA LEU A 72 5.97 4.71 0.42
C LEU A 72 5.42 4.65 -1.00
N VAL A 73 6.21 5.00 -2.00
CA VAL A 73 5.80 5.00 -3.39
C VAL A 73 6.96 4.55 -4.27
N PRO A 74 6.71 3.76 -5.34
CA PRO A 74 7.76 3.43 -6.29
C PRO A 74 8.36 4.70 -6.90
N LEU A 75 9.68 4.83 -6.87
CA LEU A 75 10.41 5.99 -7.39
C LEU A 75 11.31 5.61 -8.58
N PRO A 76 10.75 5.38 -9.79
CA PRO A 76 11.56 5.01 -10.95
C PRO A 76 12.58 6.08 -11.34
N ASN A 77 12.34 7.35 -11.01
CA ASN A 77 13.32 8.41 -11.29
C ASN A 77 14.51 8.43 -10.32
N ALA A 78 14.38 7.82 -9.14
CA ALA A 78 15.47 7.69 -8.17
C ALA A 78 16.23 6.35 -8.30
N CYS A 79 15.71 5.39 -9.07
CA CYS A 79 16.28 4.05 -9.23
C CYS A 79 16.31 3.68 -10.72
N HIS A 80 17.52 3.71 -11.34
CA HIS A 80 17.70 3.45 -12.77
C HIS A 80 17.14 2.08 -13.19
N ARG A 81 17.45 1.05 -12.43
CA ARG A 81 16.96 -0.31 -12.71
C ARG A 81 15.43 -0.41 -12.63
N LEU A 82 14.81 0.18 -11.61
CA LEU A 82 13.35 0.23 -11.50
C LEU A 82 12.73 0.98 -12.68
N LYS A 83 13.35 2.10 -13.12
CA LYS A 83 12.90 2.85 -14.29
C LYS A 83 12.95 2.02 -15.57
N THR A 84 14.03 1.27 -15.75
CA THR A 84 14.20 0.37 -16.91
C THR A 84 13.10 -0.70 -16.95
N LEU A 85 12.83 -1.33 -15.81
CA LEU A 85 11.74 -2.31 -15.68
C LEU A 85 10.38 -1.68 -15.91
N PHE A 86 10.11 -0.54 -15.28
CA PHE A 86 8.85 0.19 -15.46
C PHE A 86 8.59 0.51 -16.94
N ASN A 87 9.58 1.11 -17.63
CA ASN A 87 9.46 1.44 -19.04
C ASN A 87 9.24 0.20 -19.94
N LYS A 88 9.89 -0.91 -19.61
CA LYS A 88 9.68 -2.19 -20.30
C LYS A 88 8.22 -2.63 -20.21
N PHE A 89 7.64 -2.64 -19.02
CA PHE A 89 6.26 -3.10 -18.81
C PHE A 89 5.23 -2.10 -19.35
N ALA A 90 5.48 -0.79 -19.19
CA ALA A 90 4.64 0.25 -19.80
C ALA A 90 4.62 0.12 -21.34
N ALA A 91 5.75 -0.12 -21.98
CA ALA A 91 5.82 -0.34 -23.43
C ALA A 91 5.08 -1.62 -23.86
N GLN A 92 5.03 -2.65 -23.04
CA GLN A 92 4.23 -3.84 -23.30
C GLN A 92 2.73 -3.53 -23.23
N ALA A 93 2.30 -2.79 -22.19
CA ALA A 93 0.92 -2.35 -22.05
C ALA A 93 0.47 -1.46 -23.24
N ILE A 94 1.30 -0.49 -23.65
CA ILE A 94 1.03 0.37 -24.82
C ILE A 94 0.78 -0.47 -26.07
N ARG A 95 1.65 -1.42 -26.38
CA ARG A 95 1.49 -2.30 -27.57
C ARG A 95 0.23 -3.15 -27.51
N LEU A 96 -0.16 -3.60 -26.33
CA LEU A 96 -1.33 -4.46 -26.14
C LEU A 96 -2.63 -3.68 -26.16
N TYR A 97 -2.69 -2.55 -25.45
CA TYR A 97 -3.97 -1.87 -25.19
C TYR A 97 -4.28 -0.71 -26.14
N ASN A 98 -3.29 0.04 -26.64
CA ASN A 98 -3.58 1.17 -27.52
C ASN A 98 -4.44 0.79 -28.74
N PRO A 99 -4.19 -0.34 -29.45
CA PRO A 99 -5.07 -0.77 -30.55
C PRO A 99 -6.50 -1.11 -30.10
N LEU A 100 -6.65 -1.65 -28.88
CA LEU A 100 -7.97 -1.97 -28.32
C LEU A 100 -8.76 -0.73 -27.89
N LEU A 101 -8.07 0.37 -27.57
CA LEU A 101 -8.68 1.64 -27.17
C LEU A 101 -9.20 2.45 -28.37
N GLU A 102 -8.77 2.15 -29.61
CA GLU A 102 -9.20 2.86 -30.83
C GLU A 102 -10.72 2.86 -31.03
N GLN A 103 -11.40 1.80 -30.61
CA GLN A 103 -12.85 1.69 -30.72
C GLN A 103 -13.62 2.78 -29.95
N PHE A 104 -13.00 3.46 -28.99
CA PHE A 104 -13.62 4.52 -28.19
C PHE A 104 -13.25 5.93 -28.65
N ASP A 105 -12.49 6.09 -29.72
CA ASP A 105 -11.99 7.40 -30.16
C ASP A 105 -13.11 8.37 -30.50
N ALA A 106 -14.16 7.90 -31.17
CA ALA A 106 -15.30 8.74 -31.53
C ALA A 106 -16.04 9.30 -30.30
N ASP A 107 -16.09 8.51 -29.21
CA ASP A 107 -16.79 8.89 -27.98
C ASP A 107 -15.92 9.73 -27.05
N ILE A 108 -14.60 9.53 -27.07
CA ILE A 108 -13.66 10.24 -26.16
C ILE A 108 -13.16 11.56 -26.76
N ALA A 109 -12.84 11.59 -28.04
CA ALA A 109 -12.23 12.77 -28.69
C ALA A 109 -13.03 14.07 -28.47
N PRO A 110 -14.38 14.10 -28.53
CA PRO A 110 -15.16 15.31 -28.25
C PRO A 110 -14.92 15.90 -26.85
N HIS A 111 -14.51 15.06 -25.89
CA HIS A 111 -14.28 15.42 -24.49
C HIS A 111 -12.79 15.57 -24.17
N ASN A 112 -11.90 15.32 -25.12
CA ASN A 112 -10.45 15.35 -24.96
C ASN A 112 -9.78 16.23 -26.03
N ASN A 113 -10.32 17.41 -26.27
CA ASN A 113 -9.81 18.39 -27.25
C ASN A 113 -9.57 17.79 -28.68
N GLY A 114 -10.41 16.88 -29.12
CA GLY A 114 -10.30 16.20 -30.40
C GLY A 114 -9.24 15.09 -30.44
N SER A 115 -8.59 14.78 -29.32
CA SER A 115 -7.53 13.77 -29.25
C SER A 115 -8.04 12.43 -28.73
N PRO A 116 -7.51 11.29 -29.24
CA PRO A 116 -7.81 9.98 -28.70
C PRO A 116 -7.20 9.80 -27.30
N ALA A 117 -7.75 8.89 -26.50
CA ALA A 117 -7.16 8.48 -25.24
C ALA A 117 -6.24 7.27 -25.45
N ARG A 118 -4.97 7.40 -25.11
CA ARG A 118 -3.94 6.34 -25.18
C ARG A 118 -3.10 6.34 -23.92
N LEU A 119 -2.40 5.25 -23.67
CA LEU A 119 -1.48 5.16 -22.52
C LEU A 119 -0.31 6.14 -22.66
N ASP A 120 0.10 6.47 -23.89
CA ASP A 120 1.19 7.38 -24.22
C ASP A 120 0.75 8.72 -24.83
N SER A 121 -0.56 9.02 -24.87
CA SER A 121 -1.08 10.31 -25.36
C SER A 121 -0.87 11.45 -24.37
N HIS A 122 -1.20 12.67 -24.79
CA HIS A 122 -1.23 13.86 -23.93
C HIS A 122 -2.62 14.54 -24.03
N PRO A 123 -3.45 14.51 -22.96
CA PRO A 123 -3.23 13.83 -21.69
C PRO A 123 -3.21 12.29 -21.84
N ARG A 124 -2.52 11.61 -20.93
CA ARG A 124 -2.52 10.14 -20.85
C ARG A 124 -3.89 9.62 -20.42
N LEU A 125 -4.21 8.38 -20.81
CA LEU A 125 -5.44 7.71 -20.37
C LEU A 125 -5.56 7.68 -18.83
N SER A 126 -4.45 7.42 -18.11
CA SER A 126 -4.43 7.44 -16.64
C SER A 126 -4.88 8.78 -16.06
N GLY A 127 -4.43 9.91 -16.64
CA GLY A 127 -4.84 11.25 -16.22
C GLY A 127 -6.31 11.55 -16.53
N LEU A 128 -6.84 11.05 -17.65
CA LEU A 128 -8.26 11.20 -17.97
C LEU A 128 -9.14 10.43 -16.98
N ILE A 129 -8.80 9.16 -16.70
CA ILE A 129 -9.52 8.34 -15.71
C ILE A 129 -9.47 8.99 -14.32
N ASP A 130 -8.31 9.50 -13.89
CA ASP A 130 -8.17 10.16 -12.60
C ASP A 130 -9.05 11.43 -12.52
N THR A 131 -9.09 12.21 -13.60
CA THR A 131 -9.96 13.39 -13.71
C THR A 131 -11.44 13.01 -13.62
N VAL A 132 -11.87 11.98 -14.35
CA VAL A 132 -13.27 11.49 -14.32
C VAL A 132 -13.62 11.00 -12.93
N ARG A 133 -12.80 10.16 -12.30
CA ARG A 133 -13.03 9.62 -10.94
C ARG A 133 -13.12 10.75 -9.90
N SER A 134 -12.27 11.75 -10.02
CA SER A 134 -12.31 12.92 -9.14
C SER A 134 -13.59 13.73 -9.34
N ALA A 135 -14.01 13.95 -10.59
CA ALA A 135 -15.27 14.63 -10.90
C ALA A 135 -16.48 13.87 -10.35
N ASP A 136 -16.54 12.55 -10.58
CA ASP A 136 -17.61 11.68 -10.06
C ASP A 136 -17.70 11.73 -8.53
N ALA A 137 -16.56 11.72 -7.83
CA ALA A 137 -16.52 11.82 -6.39
C ALA A 137 -17.06 13.15 -5.85
N HIS A 138 -17.03 14.20 -6.66
CA HIS A 138 -17.61 15.51 -6.37
C HIS A 138 -19.02 15.70 -6.96
N GLY A 139 -19.62 14.65 -7.54
CA GLY A 139 -20.94 14.73 -8.17
C GLY A 139 -20.99 15.59 -9.43
N ILE A 140 -19.86 15.82 -10.08
CA ILE A 140 -19.75 16.56 -11.34
C ILE A 140 -20.02 15.58 -12.49
N PRO A 141 -20.99 15.87 -13.38
CA PRO A 141 -21.30 15.00 -14.51
C PRO A 141 -20.09 14.78 -15.42
N THR A 142 -19.87 13.53 -15.82
CA THR A 142 -18.79 13.10 -16.70
C THR A 142 -19.35 12.38 -17.95
N PRO A 143 -18.58 12.28 -19.06
CA PRO A 143 -19.06 11.67 -20.29
C PRO A 143 -19.46 10.20 -20.09
N ALA A 144 -20.57 9.80 -20.73
CA ALA A 144 -21.18 8.47 -20.57
C ALA A 144 -20.24 7.31 -20.89
N ILE A 145 -19.31 7.50 -21.82
CA ILE A 145 -18.32 6.46 -22.20
C ILE A 145 -17.48 5.98 -21.01
N PHE A 146 -17.18 6.84 -20.04
CA PHE A 146 -16.43 6.47 -18.83
C PHE A 146 -17.27 5.70 -17.79
N HIS A 147 -18.58 5.58 -18.01
CA HIS A 147 -19.51 4.79 -17.20
C HIS A 147 -19.99 3.53 -17.91
N ASP A 148 -19.69 3.36 -19.22
CA ASP A 148 -19.89 2.11 -19.90
C ASP A 148 -19.02 1.02 -19.28
N GLU A 149 -19.62 -0.09 -18.85
CA GLU A 149 -18.92 -1.13 -18.07
C GLU A 149 -17.75 -1.75 -18.86
N PHE A 150 -17.93 -1.98 -20.17
CA PHE A 150 -16.88 -2.58 -21.00
C PHE A 150 -15.73 -1.61 -21.25
N ALA A 151 -16.05 -0.36 -21.61
CA ALA A 151 -15.04 0.68 -21.82
C ALA A 151 -14.24 0.97 -20.55
N LYS A 152 -14.93 1.14 -19.43
CA LYS A 152 -14.34 1.37 -18.12
C LYS A 152 -13.41 0.23 -17.71
N ASP A 153 -13.85 -1.01 -17.80
CA ASP A 153 -13.05 -2.18 -17.44
C ASP A 153 -11.81 -2.32 -18.35
N LEU A 154 -11.93 -2.07 -19.66
CA LEU A 154 -10.78 -2.10 -20.56
C LEU A 154 -9.79 -0.99 -20.29
N MET A 155 -10.27 0.24 -20.09
CA MET A 155 -9.43 1.39 -19.75
C MET A 155 -8.72 1.21 -18.41
N GLU A 156 -9.42 0.72 -17.39
CA GLU A 156 -8.83 0.45 -16.07
C GLU A 156 -7.76 -0.63 -16.16
N ARG A 157 -8.00 -1.74 -16.85
CA ARG A 157 -7.00 -2.79 -17.07
C ARG A 157 -5.78 -2.29 -17.83
N ALA A 158 -5.98 -1.44 -18.83
CA ALA A 158 -4.87 -0.85 -19.58
C ALA A 158 -3.95 -0.02 -18.67
N VAL A 159 -4.52 0.85 -17.84
CA VAL A 159 -3.77 1.68 -16.90
C VAL A 159 -3.12 0.84 -15.79
N LEU A 160 -3.83 -0.16 -15.26
CA LEU A 160 -3.25 -1.07 -14.26
C LEU A 160 -2.04 -1.82 -14.83
N HIS A 161 -2.12 -2.28 -16.09
CA HIS A 161 -0.98 -2.97 -16.72
C HIS A 161 0.18 -2.01 -17.01
N GLU A 162 -0.10 -0.78 -17.43
CA GLU A 162 0.94 0.25 -17.63
C GLU A 162 1.72 0.52 -16.35
N TRP A 163 1.02 0.73 -15.24
CA TRP A 163 1.64 1.16 -13.99
C TRP A 163 2.17 -0.01 -13.15
N PHE A 164 1.51 -1.15 -13.19
CA PHE A 164 1.74 -2.24 -12.25
C PHE A 164 2.13 -3.58 -12.92
N GLY A 165 2.33 -3.60 -14.24
CA GLY A 165 2.69 -4.81 -14.97
C GLY A 165 3.97 -5.48 -14.45
N GLY A 166 4.91 -4.69 -13.90
CA GLY A 166 6.12 -5.21 -13.28
C GLY A 166 5.88 -6.07 -12.04
N TYR A 167 4.86 -5.73 -11.24
CA TYR A 167 4.46 -6.54 -10.07
C TYR A 167 3.87 -7.90 -10.45
N ALA A 168 3.32 -8.02 -11.66
CA ALA A 168 2.66 -9.22 -12.18
C ALA A 168 3.46 -9.91 -13.30
N SER A 169 4.74 -9.57 -13.49
CA SER A 169 5.58 -10.19 -14.53
C SER A 169 5.52 -11.71 -14.46
N PRO A 170 5.36 -12.41 -15.59
CA PRO A 170 5.45 -13.87 -15.65
C PRO A 170 6.87 -14.39 -15.30
N SER A 171 7.89 -13.56 -15.50
CA SER A 171 9.25 -13.85 -15.00
C SER A 171 9.32 -13.58 -13.51
N GLU A 172 9.47 -14.64 -12.72
CA GLU A 172 9.60 -14.53 -11.27
C GLU A 172 10.77 -13.62 -10.86
N THR A 173 11.90 -13.76 -11.51
CA THR A 173 13.09 -12.93 -11.26
C THR A 173 12.77 -11.46 -11.45
N GLU A 174 12.17 -11.07 -12.57
CA GLU A 174 11.80 -9.67 -12.83
C GLU A 174 10.71 -9.18 -11.89
N ARG A 175 9.72 -10.02 -11.57
CA ARG A 175 8.64 -9.71 -10.64
C ARG A 175 9.19 -9.40 -9.26
N LEU A 176 10.03 -10.28 -8.71
CA LEU A 176 10.63 -10.10 -7.39
C LEU A 176 11.59 -8.90 -7.38
N GLN A 177 12.37 -8.69 -8.45
CA GLN A 177 13.21 -7.51 -8.59
C GLN A 177 12.37 -6.23 -8.58
N PHE A 178 11.29 -6.19 -9.37
CA PHE A 178 10.40 -5.02 -9.41
C PHE A 178 9.78 -4.75 -8.03
N GLN A 179 9.23 -5.77 -7.38
CA GLN A 179 8.61 -5.66 -6.05
C GLN A 179 9.61 -5.16 -5.00
N ARG A 180 10.82 -5.72 -5.00
CA ARG A 180 11.90 -5.33 -4.08
C ARG A 180 12.32 -3.88 -4.25
N LEU A 181 12.59 -3.45 -5.48
CA LEU A 181 13.02 -2.09 -5.78
C LEU A 181 11.92 -1.06 -5.61
N ALA A 182 10.67 -1.46 -5.78
CA ALA A 182 9.51 -0.56 -5.68
C ALA A 182 9.07 -0.30 -4.23
N LEU A 183 8.91 -1.33 -3.41
CA LEU A 183 8.35 -1.23 -2.06
C LEU A 183 9.08 -2.09 -1.01
N GLY A 184 10.19 -2.75 -1.36
CA GLY A 184 10.92 -3.64 -0.44
C GLY A 184 11.38 -2.93 0.83
N GLY A 185 11.82 -1.68 0.74
CA GLY A 185 12.19 -0.85 1.89
C GLY A 185 11.02 -0.63 2.84
N PHE A 186 9.85 -0.30 2.29
CA PHE A 186 8.65 -0.06 3.08
C PHE A 186 8.13 -1.31 3.79
N VAL A 187 8.00 -2.44 3.09
CA VAL A 187 7.55 -3.69 3.74
C VAL A 187 8.55 -4.19 4.77
N GLY A 188 9.86 -3.95 4.58
CA GLY A 188 10.89 -4.18 5.57
C GLY A 188 10.70 -3.31 6.82
N THR A 189 10.32 -2.04 6.65
CA THR A 189 9.98 -1.11 7.75
C THR A 189 8.76 -1.60 8.54
N LEU A 190 7.69 -2.06 7.85
CA LEU A 190 6.49 -2.62 8.48
C LEU A 190 6.82 -3.87 9.31
N TYR A 191 7.52 -4.84 8.72
CA TYR A 191 7.94 -6.03 9.45
C TYR A 191 8.85 -5.69 10.63
N GLY A 192 9.80 -4.77 10.46
CA GLY A 192 10.71 -4.31 11.51
C GLY A 192 9.98 -3.72 12.71
N ALA A 193 8.85 -3.02 12.51
CA ALA A 193 8.03 -2.52 13.61
C ALA A 193 7.42 -3.67 14.43
N PHE A 194 6.91 -4.72 13.76
CA PHE A 194 6.41 -5.90 14.44
C PHE A 194 7.52 -6.67 15.17
N ALA A 195 8.66 -6.88 14.53
CA ALA A 195 9.81 -7.56 15.13
C ALA A 195 10.28 -6.84 16.40
N ARG A 196 10.40 -5.50 16.38
CA ARG A 196 10.73 -4.73 17.57
C ARG A 196 9.69 -4.90 18.69
N ARG A 197 8.40 -4.85 18.34
CA ARG A 197 7.33 -5.06 19.33
C ARG A 197 7.42 -6.42 19.99
N VAL A 198 7.74 -7.47 19.23
CA VAL A 198 7.91 -8.83 19.76
C VAL A 198 9.16 -8.95 20.66
N LEU A 199 10.30 -8.41 20.20
CA LEU A 199 11.58 -8.53 20.89
C LEU A 199 11.66 -7.67 22.15
N TYR A 200 11.12 -6.45 22.12
CA TYR A 200 11.22 -5.50 23.23
C TYR A 200 9.96 -5.47 24.10
N GLY A 201 8.88 -6.11 23.67
CA GLY A 201 7.63 -6.22 24.43
C GLY A 201 7.09 -4.86 24.92
N PRO A 202 6.85 -4.70 26.23
CA PRO A 202 6.35 -3.44 26.78
C PRO A 202 7.32 -2.24 26.64
N ASN A 203 8.62 -2.49 26.40
CA ASN A 203 9.62 -1.44 26.21
C ASN A 203 9.57 -0.83 24.80
N GLU A 204 8.90 -1.46 23.84
CA GLU A 204 8.59 -0.84 22.55
C GLU A 204 7.30 -0.02 22.69
N PRO A 205 7.36 1.31 22.66
CA PRO A 205 6.17 2.13 22.90
C PRO A 205 5.19 2.12 21.74
N LEU A 206 5.66 1.94 20.49
CA LEU A 206 4.84 2.06 19.29
C LEU A 206 3.70 1.02 19.28
N ARG A 207 2.46 1.51 19.17
CA ARG A 207 1.24 0.70 19.06
C ARG A 207 0.55 0.85 17.73
N LEU A 208 0.56 2.07 17.15
CA LEU A 208 -0.08 2.36 15.87
C LEU A 208 0.84 3.18 14.98
N GLY A 209 1.19 2.64 13.81
CA GLY A 209 1.83 3.38 12.72
C GLY A 209 0.83 3.65 11.60
N VAL A 210 0.73 4.89 11.13
CA VAL A 210 -0.12 5.29 10.01
C VAL A 210 0.77 5.89 8.92
N PHE A 211 0.62 5.35 7.71
CA PHE A 211 1.42 5.72 6.55
C PHE A 211 0.49 6.17 5.42
N LEU A 212 0.55 7.43 5.03
CA LEU A 212 -0.21 7.97 3.89
C LEU A 212 0.68 7.95 2.65
N GLY A 213 0.32 7.04 1.76
CA GLY A 213 0.96 6.90 0.44
C GLY A 213 -0.02 7.20 -0.68
N HIS A 214 0.02 6.37 -1.70
CA HIS A 214 -0.71 6.51 -2.95
C HIS A 214 -1.42 5.20 -3.29
N ASP A 215 -2.28 5.23 -4.31
CA ASP A 215 -2.82 4.04 -4.96
C ASP A 215 -1.71 3.05 -5.37
N ALA A 216 -0.58 3.56 -5.88
CA ALA A 216 0.59 2.75 -6.20
C ALA A 216 1.17 2.01 -4.98
N THR A 217 1.08 2.59 -3.77
CA THR A 217 1.47 1.93 -2.52
C THR A 217 0.53 0.76 -2.22
N ILE A 218 -0.79 1.02 -2.29
CA ILE A 218 -1.83 0.01 -2.02
C ILE A 218 -1.71 -1.15 -3.00
N VAL A 219 -1.67 -0.86 -4.32
CA VAL A 219 -1.57 -1.89 -5.35
C VAL A 219 -0.29 -2.70 -5.21
N GLY A 220 0.83 -2.05 -4.97
CA GLY A 220 2.10 -2.72 -4.76
C GLY A 220 2.10 -3.65 -3.54
N LEU A 221 1.53 -3.21 -2.41
CA LEU A 221 1.34 -4.06 -1.23
C LEU A 221 0.47 -5.27 -1.53
N LEU A 222 -0.69 -5.07 -2.18
CA LEU A 222 -1.61 -6.17 -2.52
C LEU A 222 -0.96 -7.18 -3.49
N HIS A 223 -0.11 -6.72 -4.41
CA HIS A 223 0.69 -7.62 -5.27
C HIS A 223 1.75 -8.39 -4.49
N ILE A 224 2.49 -7.74 -3.59
CA ILE A 224 3.48 -8.40 -2.73
C ILE A 224 2.80 -9.47 -1.86
N LEU A 225 1.60 -9.19 -1.37
CA LEU A 225 0.80 -10.14 -0.59
C LEU A 225 0.06 -11.20 -1.44
N GLU A 226 0.12 -11.11 -2.77
CA GLU A 226 -0.56 -12.00 -3.73
C GLU A 226 -2.09 -12.02 -3.60
N VAL A 227 -2.69 -10.87 -3.22
CA VAL A 227 -4.13 -10.70 -3.00
C VAL A 227 -4.73 -9.54 -3.80
N PHE A 228 -4.03 -9.05 -4.82
CA PHE A 228 -4.54 -7.96 -5.66
C PHE A 228 -5.70 -8.44 -6.52
N ASN A 229 -6.82 -7.71 -6.47
CA ASN A 229 -8.07 -8.05 -7.16
C ASN A 229 -8.19 -7.45 -8.57
N TYR A 230 -7.12 -6.84 -9.09
CA TYR A 230 -7.07 -6.18 -10.40
C TYR A 230 -8.10 -5.06 -10.57
N LYS A 231 -8.45 -4.38 -9.48
CA LYS A 231 -9.25 -3.17 -9.50
C LYS A 231 -8.46 -2.00 -8.95
N TRP A 232 -8.65 -0.82 -9.52
CA TRP A 232 -8.02 0.40 -9.00
C TRP A 232 -8.54 0.71 -7.60
N PRO A 233 -7.68 1.03 -6.63
CA PRO A 233 -8.10 1.34 -5.27
C PRO A 233 -9.11 2.50 -5.23
N ALA A 234 -10.11 2.37 -4.39
CA ALA A 234 -11.05 3.45 -4.12
C ALA A 234 -10.35 4.61 -3.39
N PHE A 235 -10.94 5.80 -3.42
CA PHE A 235 -10.50 6.88 -2.54
C PHE A 235 -10.60 6.46 -1.07
N ALA A 236 -9.64 6.89 -0.26
CA ALA A 236 -9.48 6.48 1.14
C ALA A 236 -9.33 4.97 1.37
N ALA A 237 -8.93 4.19 0.34
CA ALA A 237 -8.60 2.79 0.54
C ALA A 237 -7.44 2.63 1.53
N SER A 238 -7.47 1.56 2.32
CA SER A 238 -6.46 1.27 3.33
C SER A 238 -6.08 -0.20 3.35
N VAL A 239 -4.80 -0.47 3.59
CA VAL A 239 -4.30 -1.80 3.97
C VAL A 239 -3.83 -1.70 5.41
N SER A 240 -4.36 -2.56 6.28
CA SER A 240 -3.95 -2.62 7.69
C SER A 240 -3.35 -3.97 8.03
N PHE A 241 -2.33 -3.92 8.88
CA PHE A 241 -1.61 -5.07 9.42
C PHE A 241 -1.73 -5.01 10.93
N GLU A 242 -2.25 -6.07 11.53
CA GLU A 242 -2.53 -6.15 12.96
C GLU A 242 -1.72 -7.30 13.56
N LEU A 243 -0.90 -7.01 14.58
CA LEU A 243 -0.09 -8.00 15.29
C LEU A 243 -0.85 -8.53 16.50
N PHE A 244 -0.95 -9.84 16.62
CA PHE A 244 -1.56 -10.56 17.73
C PHE A 244 -0.53 -11.44 18.43
N HIS A 245 -0.75 -11.67 19.72
CA HIS A 245 0.05 -12.58 20.53
C HIS A 245 -0.86 -13.61 21.22
N ASP A 246 -0.56 -14.88 21.02
CA ASP A 246 -1.18 -15.97 21.79
C ASP A 246 -0.50 -16.09 23.15
N THR A 247 -1.17 -15.61 24.18
CA THR A 247 -0.65 -15.63 25.56
C THR A 247 -0.45 -17.04 26.14
N LYS A 248 -0.99 -18.08 25.45
CA LYS A 248 -0.83 -19.50 25.83
C LYS A 248 0.37 -20.14 25.12
N ALA A 249 0.93 -19.52 24.11
CA ALA A 249 2.11 -20.02 23.41
C ALA A 249 3.30 -20.11 24.39
N LYS A 250 3.94 -21.30 24.41
CA LYS A 250 5.12 -21.54 25.23
C LYS A 250 6.36 -21.53 24.33
N GLY A 251 7.36 -20.76 24.71
CA GLY A 251 8.64 -20.66 24.01
C GLY A 251 9.24 -19.28 24.15
N THR A 252 10.47 -19.14 23.74
CA THR A 252 11.20 -17.86 23.68
C THR A 252 11.17 -17.35 22.25
N CYS A 253 10.94 -16.04 22.09
CA CYS A 253 11.10 -15.35 20.82
C CYS A 253 12.56 -14.91 20.67
N ASP A 254 13.11 -15.09 19.49
CA ASP A 254 14.41 -14.56 19.09
C ASP A 254 14.31 -13.89 17.70
N ALA A 255 15.44 -13.42 17.18
CA ALA A 255 15.47 -12.73 15.88
C ALA A 255 15.10 -13.65 14.68
N GLN A 256 15.07 -14.97 14.88
CA GLN A 256 14.79 -15.95 13.83
C GLN A 256 13.39 -16.57 13.97
N HIS A 257 12.87 -16.68 15.21
CA HIS A 257 11.61 -17.36 15.49
C HIS A 257 10.71 -16.48 16.38
N MET A 258 9.58 -16.08 15.83
CA MET A 258 8.60 -15.19 16.49
C MET A 258 7.39 -15.98 16.99
N LEU A 259 7.65 -17.01 17.82
CA LEU A 259 6.64 -17.95 18.30
C LEU A 259 5.45 -17.27 18.96
N GLY A 260 4.25 -17.77 18.66
CA GLY A 260 3.00 -17.27 19.26
C GLY A 260 2.56 -15.89 18.76
N HIS A 261 3.22 -15.34 17.74
CA HIS A 261 2.84 -14.08 17.14
C HIS A 261 2.25 -14.26 15.75
N TYR A 262 1.18 -13.52 15.47
CA TYR A 262 0.39 -13.67 14.25
C TYR A 262 0.05 -12.32 13.67
N VAL A 263 -0.07 -12.24 12.34
CA VAL A 263 -0.45 -11.03 11.60
C VAL A 263 -1.75 -11.26 10.87
N ARG A 264 -2.71 -10.36 11.06
CA ARG A 264 -3.91 -10.25 10.26
C ARG A 264 -3.75 -9.09 9.30
N CYS A 265 -4.05 -9.32 8.02
CA CYS A 265 -4.08 -8.28 7.00
C CYS A 265 -5.52 -7.95 6.62
N ARG A 266 -5.80 -6.67 6.38
CA ARG A 266 -7.12 -6.21 5.89
C ARG A 266 -6.92 -5.26 4.71
N TYR A 267 -7.87 -5.28 3.79
CA TYR A 267 -8.05 -4.26 2.76
C TYR A 267 -9.42 -3.62 2.97
N GLY A 268 -9.42 -2.37 3.42
CA GLY A 268 -10.61 -1.75 3.97
C GLY A 268 -11.14 -2.52 5.19
N ASP A 269 -12.38 -2.99 5.10
CA ASP A 269 -13.01 -3.82 6.14
C ASP A 269 -12.87 -5.32 5.89
N GLU A 270 -12.43 -5.73 4.71
CA GLU A 270 -12.25 -7.13 4.35
C GLU A 270 -10.98 -7.71 4.97
N THR A 271 -11.10 -8.83 5.65
CA THR A 271 -9.95 -9.61 6.14
C THR A 271 -9.38 -10.48 5.03
N LEU A 272 -8.10 -10.32 4.75
CA LEU A 272 -7.41 -11.02 3.68
C LEU A 272 -6.88 -12.38 4.16
N ARG A 273 -6.96 -13.38 3.28
CA ARG A 273 -6.26 -14.66 3.45
C ARG A 273 -5.08 -14.68 2.50
N LEU A 274 -3.87 -14.67 3.07
CA LEU A 274 -2.65 -14.63 2.28
C LEU A 274 -2.30 -16.01 1.74
N PRO A 275 -2.09 -16.19 0.41
CA PRO A 275 -1.70 -17.49 -0.16
C PRO A 275 -0.44 -18.08 0.48
N GLY A 276 0.55 -17.25 0.77
CA GLY A 276 1.78 -17.67 1.45
C GLY A 276 1.60 -18.18 2.89
N CYS A 277 0.41 -18.00 3.47
CA CYS A 277 0.06 -18.48 4.81
C CYS A 277 -0.98 -19.63 4.79
N ALA A 278 -1.31 -20.15 3.61
CA ALA A 278 -2.36 -21.18 3.48
C ALA A 278 -1.95 -22.55 4.02
N THR A 279 -0.66 -22.87 4.08
CA THR A 279 -0.18 -24.18 4.56
C THR A 279 -0.34 -24.34 6.06
N GLN A 280 -0.59 -25.57 6.50
CA GLN A 280 -0.67 -25.90 7.92
C GLN A 280 0.64 -25.52 8.64
N GLY A 281 0.52 -24.85 9.79
CA GLY A 281 1.67 -24.32 10.54
C GLY A 281 2.10 -22.89 10.13
N ALA A 282 1.66 -22.39 8.98
CA ALA A 282 1.91 -21.02 8.56
C ALA A 282 0.83 -20.02 9.05
N HIS A 283 -0.21 -20.48 9.71
CA HIS A 283 -1.29 -19.68 10.31
C HIS A 283 -1.73 -20.24 11.65
N TYR A 284 -2.46 -19.45 12.42
CA TYR A 284 -3.06 -19.90 13.69
C TYR A 284 -4.07 -21.02 13.43
N PRO A 285 -4.04 -22.12 14.22
CA PRO A 285 -4.93 -23.26 14.00
C PRO A 285 -6.40 -22.88 13.95
N GLY A 286 -7.08 -23.23 12.84
CA GLY A 286 -8.48 -22.87 12.59
C GLY A 286 -8.73 -21.46 12.06
N HIS A 287 -7.68 -20.62 11.92
CA HIS A 287 -7.77 -19.22 11.51
C HIS A 287 -6.79 -18.91 10.38
N PRO A 288 -7.08 -19.28 9.13
CA PRO A 288 -6.18 -19.07 8.00
C PRO A 288 -5.91 -17.61 7.64
N GLU A 289 -6.69 -16.68 8.21
CA GLU A 289 -6.47 -15.23 8.11
C GLU A 289 -5.42 -14.69 9.10
N LEU A 290 -4.99 -15.49 10.07
CA LEU A 290 -3.96 -15.12 11.03
C LEU A 290 -2.64 -15.80 10.66
N CYS A 291 -1.85 -15.16 9.81
CA CYS A 291 -0.50 -15.60 9.44
C CYS A 291 0.41 -15.71 10.66
N THR A 292 1.22 -16.74 10.80
CA THR A 292 2.35 -16.66 11.74
C THR A 292 3.27 -15.51 11.33
N LEU A 293 3.88 -14.84 12.29
CA LEU A 293 4.79 -13.73 11.99
C LEU A 293 6.00 -14.19 11.15
N ASP A 294 6.43 -15.45 11.32
CA ASP A 294 7.50 -16.04 10.52
C ASP A 294 7.06 -16.26 9.05
N ALA A 295 5.84 -16.77 8.81
CA ALA A 295 5.30 -16.90 7.46
C ALA A 295 5.10 -15.52 6.79
N PHE A 296 4.61 -14.54 7.53
CA PHE A 296 4.51 -13.17 7.05
C PHE A 296 5.87 -12.59 6.68
N ARG A 297 6.92 -12.81 7.52
CA ARG A 297 8.30 -12.44 7.19
C ARG A 297 8.77 -13.07 5.89
N ALA A 298 8.51 -14.36 5.69
CA ALA A 298 8.88 -15.06 4.47
C ALA A 298 8.29 -14.39 3.22
N ILE A 299 7.04 -13.89 3.30
CA ILE A 299 6.37 -13.19 2.20
C ILE A 299 6.98 -11.80 1.95
N VAL A 300 7.10 -10.97 2.99
CA VAL A 300 7.37 -9.54 2.83
C VAL A 300 8.85 -9.17 2.94
N VAL A 301 9.69 -10.04 3.48
CA VAL A 301 11.13 -9.80 3.67
C VAL A 301 11.96 -10.81 2.90
N ASP A 302 11.83 -12.10 3.24
CA ASP A 302 12.81 -13.11 2.78
C ASP A 302 12.70 -13.34 1.27
N ARG A 303 11.47 -13.39 0.72
CA ARG A 303 11.20 -13.50 -0.72
C ARG A 303 11.73 -12.30 -1.52
N LEU A 304 11.76 -11.12 -0.92
CA LEU A 304 12.20 -9.89 -1.57
C LEU A 304 13.71 -9.61 -1.39
N ARG A 305 14.46 -10.48 -0.72
CA ARG A 305 15.91 -10.32 -0.62
C ARG A 305 16.57 -10.48 -2.00
N HIS A 306 17.62 -9.71 -2.23
CA HIS A 306 18.46 -9.94 -3.40
C HIS A 306 19.14 -11.30 -3.26
N PRO A 307 19.15 -12.18 -4.28
CA PRO A 307 19.71 -13.53 -4.19
C PRO A 307 21.17 -13.56 -3.75
N GLU A 308 21.96 -12.58 -4.20
CA GLU A 308 23.38 -12.43 -3.89
C GLU A 308 23.64 -11.45 -2.72
N GLY A 309 22.60 -10.98 -2.04
CA GLY A 309 22.73 -10.06 -0.92
C GLY A 309 23.11 -8.62 -1.29
N MET A 310 22.99 -8.25 -2.57
CA MET A 310 23.30 -6.90 -3.04
C MET A 310 22.40 -5.86 -2.37
N PRO A 311 22.93 -4.74 -1.86
CA PRO A 311 22.13 -3.63 -1.34
C PRO A 311 21.25 -3.01 -2.41
N ALA A 312 20.05 -2.54 -2.02
CA ALA A 312 19.09 -1.94 -2.95
C ALA A 312 19.66 -0.73 -3.72
N GLN A 313 20.53 0.06 -3.11
CA GLN A 313 21.19 1.20 -3.75
C GLN A 313 22.11 0.76 -4.91
N GLU A 314 22.84 -0.32 -4.74
CA GLU A 314 23.71 -0.86 -5.78
C GLU A 314 22.88 -1.50 -6.91
N GLU A 315 21.84 -2.24 -6.55
CA GLU A 315 20.90 -2.81 -7.53
C GLU A 315 20.16 -1.73 -8.32
N CYS A 316 19.84 -0.60 -7.70
CA CYS A 316 19.24 0.54 -8.37
C CYS A 316 20.13 1.19 -9.42
N ALA A 317 21.43 1.15 -9.24
CA ALA A 317 22.41 1.75 -10.15
C ALA A 317 22.76 0.85 -11.36
N SER A 318 22.41 -0.45 -11.29
CA SER A 318 22.74 -1.47 -12.31
C SER A 318 21.97 -1.35 -13.64
#